data_730b2faa54b7df5a5bf3991e49bd95c0
#
_entry.id   730b2faa54b7df5a5bf3991e49bd95c0
#
_cell.length_a   1.000
_cell.length_b   1.000
_cell.length_c   1.000
_cell.angle_alpha   90.00
_cell.angle_beta   90.00
_cell.angle_gamma   90.00
#
_symmetry.space_group_name_H-M   'P 1'
#
loop_
_entity.id
_entity.type
_entity.pdbx_description
1 polymer ?
#
loop_
_entity_poly.entity_id
_entity_poly.type
_entity_poly.pdbx_seq_one_letter_code
_entity_poly.pdbx_strand_id
1 'polypeptide(L)'
;MNGPILFRNIGTLLSGDLAHPMLDATSVLVDGGVIREIGTEPDAETVIDLHGATLAPGFWDSHFHPYFGDYSPRQRVNGAVERTVVSGVTTLISAGAGHQPGMYLPSPTLPNVQAGSAGHGGDPRRARDARGTKALAITMTEAWRTERPSGVKCYAGTVFAEDGFVRDDFVDLAANGIRMLKFQRPISRIADAETYRSWAAELGLLVMTHTGNRSMTKDVASIRDSLRAIDPDIAGHVNGGPTPAPREAVDWLIDHGRAALELVFIGNLRVAAHVLRRAAERDELHRVILGSDLPGGTGVVPGAMLRTIQLLSHLSDVPVELLVCMATGNTARVHRLPGGLVAVGEPADLVAWDPVEASETDDFLDCVAYGDRAYPGLIMIDGVVVHHGNPLLLSPKRMPTIHRNAPALAAGSV
;
A
#
# COMPACT_ATOMS: atom_id res chain seq x y z
N MET A 1 -12.55 -21.86 6.79
CA MET A 1 -12.22 -23.08 6.05
C MET A 1 -10.92 -23.58 6.66
N ASN A 2 -10.89 -24.77 7.22
CA ASN A 2 -9.75 -25.24 8.03
C ASN A 2 -8.84 -26.23 7.28
N GLY A 3 -9.15 -26.58 6.05
CA GLY A 3 -8.39 -27.54 5.25
C GLY A 3 -7.77 -26.91 4.00
N PRO A 4 -7.01 -27.71 3.22
CA PRO A 4 -6.36 -27.25 2.00
C PRO A 4 -7.35 -26.72 0.98
N ILE A 5 -6.96 -25.62 0.31
CA ILE A 5 -7.72 -24.96 -0.76
C ILE A 5 -6.89 -25.00 -2.04
N LEU A 6 -7.44 -25.58 -3.10
CA LEU A 6 -6.80 -25.61 -4.41
C LEU A 6 -7.46 -24.62 -5.34
N PHE A 7 -6.72 -23.63 -5.82
CA PHE A 7 -7.08 -22.85 -7.01
C PHE A 7 -6.66 -23.61 -8.25
N ARG A 8 -7.53 -23.72 -9.24
CA ARG A 8 -7.24 -24.40 -10.52
C ARG A 8 -7.83 -23.63 -11.69
N ASN A 9 -7.49 -24.06 -12.89
CA ASN A 9 -7.90 -23.42 -14.14
C ASN A 9 -7.56 -21.91 -14.14
N ILE A 10 -6.37 -21.57 -13.65
CA ILE A 10 -5.84 -20.21 -13.69
C ILE A 10 -5.41 -19.92 -15.12
N GLY A 11 -5.92 -18.83 -15.71
CA GLY A 11 -5.54 -18.40 -17.07
C GLY A 11 -4.19 -17.71 -17.07
N THR A 12 -4.03 -16.69 -16.23
CA THR A 12 -2.78 -15.95 -16.04
C THR A 12 -2.43 -15.93 -14.55
N LEU A 13 -1.21 -16.33 -14.18
CA LEU A 13 -0.73 -16.32 -12.80
C LEU A 13 0.35 -15.25 -12.65
N LEU A 14 0.02 -14.17 -11.94
CA LEU A 14 0.98 -13.09 -11.63
C LEU A 14 1.71 -13.40 -10.33
N SER A 15 3.03 -13.27 -10.34
CA SER A 15 3.87 -13.61 -9.18
C SER A 15 4.00 -12.47 -8.16
N GLY A 16 3.95 -11.20 -8.62
CA GLY A 16 4.34 -10.04 -7.85
C GLY A 16 5.86 -9.75 -7.84
N ASP A 17 6.67 -10.60 -8.46
CA ASP A 17 8.13 -10.44 -8.58
C ASP A 17 8.51 -9.80 -9.92
N LEU A 18 9.25 -8.69 -9.90
CA LEU A 18 9.71 -8.01 -11.12
C LEU A 18 10.62 -8.87 -11.99
N ALA A 19 11.39 -9.80 -11.41
CA ALA A 19 12.27 -10.65 -12.18
C ALA A 19 11.50 -11.72 -12.96
N HIS A 20 10.37 -12.15 -12.43
CA HIS A 20 9.52 -13.19 -13.00
C HIS A 20 8.04 -12.81 -12.82
N PRO A 21 7.52 -11.77 -13.48
CA PRO A 21 6.22 -11.20 -13.19
C PRO A 21 5.05 -12.15 -13.43
N MET A 22 5.23 -13.17 -14.29
CA MET A 22 4.25 -14.21 -14.57
C MET A 22 4.86 -15.59 -14.30
N LEU A 23 4.02 -16.52 -13.82
CA LEU A 23 4.38 -17.92 -13.60
C LEU A 23 3.65 -18.82 -14.61
N ASP A 24 4.38 -19.79 -15.16
CA ASP A 24 3.82 -20.83 -16.03
C ASP A 24 3.19 -21.95 -15.18
N ALA A 25 2.03 -21.65 -14.58
CA ALA A 25 1.28 -22.58 -13.75
C ALA A 25 -0.21 -22.24 -13.77
N THR A 26 -1.04 -23.28 -13.69
CA THR A 26 -2.51 -23.18 -13.76
C THR A 26 -3.20 -23.49 -12.43
N SER A 27 -2.40 -23.72 -11.37
CA SER A 27 -2.91 -24.09 -10.05
C SER A 27 -2.04 -23.56 -8.92
N VAL A 28 -2.68 -23.31 -7.76
CA VAL A 28 -2.03 -22.88 -6.50
C VAL A 28 -2.73 -23.60 -5.35
N LEU A 29 -1.97 -24.31 -4.52
CA LEU A 29 -2.45 -24.91 -3.28
C LEU A 29 -2.16 -24.00 -2.09
N VAL A 30 -3.19 -23.75 -1.30
CA VAL A 30 -3.11 -22.99 -0.03
C VAL A 30 -3.46 -23.90 1.13
N ASP A 31 -2.66 -23.90 2.17
CA ASP A 31 -2.97 -24.61 3.41
C ASP A 31 -2.36 -23.89 4.62
N GLY A 32 -3.12 -23.81 5.71
CA GLY A 32 -2.70 -23.11 6.92
C GLY A 32 -2.40 -21.60 6.69
N GLY A 33 -3.11 -20.97 5.73
CA GLY A 33 -2.96 -19.53 5.45
C GLY A 33 -1.77 -19.17 4.55
N VAL A 34 -1.00 -20.15 4.07
CA VAL A 34 0.18 -19.91 3.21
C VAL A 34 0.08 -20.72 1.92
N ILE A 35 0.78 -20.27 0.89
CA ILE A 35 0.92 -20.98 -0.37
C ILE A 35 1.85 -22.19 -0.16
N ARG A 36 1.39 -23.39 -0.47
CA ARG A 36 2.14 -24.64 -0.29
C ARG A 36 2.76 -25.16 -1.55
N GLU A 37 2.02 -25.12 -2.63
CA GLU A 37 2.45 -25.65 -3.94
C GLU A 37 1.94 -24.77 -5.07
N ILE A 38 2.65 -24.76 -6.18
CA ILE A 38 2.32 -24.04 -7.41
C ILE A 38 2.50 -25.01 -8.58
N GLY A 39 1.50 -25.12 -9.45
CA GLY A 39 1.55 -25.95 -10.67
C GLY A 39 1.21 -27.42 -10.43
N THR A 40 0.78 -27.79 -9.24
CA THR A 40 0.30 -29.13 -8.90
C THR A 40 -1.18 -29.11 -8.53
N GLU A 41 -1.88 -30.23 -8.68
CA GLU A 41 -3.31 -30.34 -8.36
C GLU A 41 -3.56 -31.53 -7.42
N PRO A 42 -3.07 -31.47 -6.16
CA PRO A 42 -3.35 -32.50 -5.17
C PRO A 42 -4.83 -32.43 -4.74
N ASP A 43 -5.29 -33.50 -4.11
CA ASP A 43 -6.60 -33.52 -3.46
C ASP A 43 -6.70 -32.42 -2.41
N ALA A 44 -7.77 -31.64 -2.45
CA ALA A 44 -8.01 -30.57 -1.51
C ALA A 44 -9.47 -30.62 -0.97
N GLU A 45 -9.67 -30.16 0.26
CA GLU A 45 -11.00 -30.06 0.88
C GLU A 45 -11.89 -29.07 0.11
N THR A 46 -11.30 -27.99 -0.35
CA THR A 46 -11.99 -26.97 -1.14
C THR A 46 -11.27 -26.77 -2.46
N VAL A 47 -12.01 -26.75 -3.56
CA VAL A 47 -11.50 -26.43 -4.89
C VAL A 47 -12.16 -25.14 -5.37
N ILE A 48 -11.35 -24.17 -5.77
CA ILE A 48 -11.78 -22.91 -6.37
C ILE A 48 -11.39 -22.96 -7.86
N ASP A 49 -12.38 -23.08 -8.72
CA ASP A 49 -12.19 -23.07 -10.17
C ASP A 49 -12.27 -21.63 -10.68
N LEU A 50 -11.20 -21.14 -11.30
CA LEU A 50 -11.11 -19.79 -11.82
C LEU A 50 -11.59 -19.63 -13.27
N HIS A 51 -11.91 -20.74 -13.95
CA HIS A 51 -12.43 -20.74 -15.33
C HIS A 51 -11.57 -19.93 -16.32
N GLY A 52 -10.27 -19.82 -16.08
CA GLY A 52 -9.34 -19.05 -16.91
C GLY A 52 -9.17 -17.58 -16.47
N ALA A 53 -9.72 -17.16 -15.35
CA ALA A 53 -9.45 -15.82 -14.79
C ALA A 53 -8.01 -15.69 -14.32
N THR A 54 -7.54 -14.46 -14.14
CA THR A 54 -6.19 -14.14 -13.64
C THR A 54 -6.14 -14.28 -12.12
N LEU A 55 -5.12 -14.95 -11.59
CA LEU A 55 -4.79 -14.95 -10.17
C LEU A 55 -3.56 -14.10 -9.92
N ALA A 56 -3.63 -13.21 -8.94
CA ALA A 56 -2.54 -12.30 -8.56
C ALA A 56 -2.41 -12.18 -7.04
N PRO A 57 -1.26 -11.72 -6.52
CA PRO A 57 -1.20 -11.25 -5.15
C PRO A 57 -2.16 -10.07 -4.96
N GLY A 58 -2.76 -9.95 -3.77
CA GLY A 58 -3.55 -8.78 -3.44
C GLY A 58 -2.71 -7.51 -3.43
N PHE A 59 -3.30 -6.39 -3.82
CA PHE A 59 -2.59 -5.11 -3.83
C PHE A 59 -2.22 -4.64 -2.42
N TRP A 60 -1.08 -4.00 -2.33
CA TRP A 60 -0.58 -3.30 -1.16
C TRP A 60 -0.67 -1.80 -1.41
N ASP A 61 -1.39 -1.09 -0.55
CA ASP A 61 -1.39 0.36 -0.57
C ASP A 61 -0.27 0.86 0.34
N SER A 62 0.84 1.34 -0.26
CA SER A 62 2.02 1.80 0.48
C SER A 62 1.82 3.11 1.22
N HIS A 63 0.71 3.82 0.97
CA HIS A 63 0.48 5.15 1.53
C HIS A 63 -0.97 5.34 1.94
N PHE A 64 -1.33 4.75 3.07
CA PHE A 64 -2.66 4.88 3.66
C PHE A 64 -2.58 5.70 4.96
N HIS A 65 -3.58 6.54 5.21
CA HIS A 65 -3.70 7.29 6.46
C HIS A 65 -4.73 6.63 7.38
N PRO A 66 -4.29 5.81 8.36
CA PRO A 66 -5.21 5.14 9.27
C PRO A 66 -5.98 6.13 10.15
N TYR A 67 -7.17 5.73 10.54
CA TYR A 67 -8.11 6.54 11.33
C TYR A 67 -8.86 5.67 12.33
N PHE A 68 -9.54 6.31 13.29
CA PHE A 68 -10.43 5.63 14.23
C PHE A 68 -11.89 5.81 13.82
N GLY A 69 -12.64 4.72 13.85
CA GLY A 69 -14.09 4.73 13.55
C GLY A 69 -14.40 5.17 12.12
N ASP A 70 -15.54 5.81 11.94
CA ASP A 70 -16.12 6.16 10.63
C ASP A 70 -15.83 7.59 10.18
N TYR A 71 -14.98 8.30 10.89
CA TYR A 71 -14.73 9.71 10.65
C TYR A 71 -13.26 10.09 10.82
N SER A 72 -12.70 10.74 9.82
CA SER A 72 -11.50 11.53 9.96
C SER A 72 -11.86 13.01 10.12
N PRO A 73 -11.02 13.88 10.70
CA PRO A 73 -11.33 15.31 10.81
C PRO A 73 -11.63 16.02 9.50
N ARG A 74 -11.35 15.40 8.39
CA ARG A 74 -11.57 15.96 7.05
C ARG A 74 -12.82 15.46 6.37
N GLN A 75 -13.27 14.25 6.68
CA GLN A 75 -14.35 13.61 5.95
C GLN A 75 -14.90 12.38 6.66
N ARG A 76 -16.08 11.94 6.24
CA ARG A 76 -16.59 10.64 6.60
C ARG A 76 -15.86 9.56 5.81
N VAL A 77 -15.53 8.47 6.49
CA VAL A 77 -14.78 7.32 5.96
C VAL A 77 -15.57 6.01 6.10
N ASN A 78 -16.88 6.10 6.29
CA ASN A 78 -17.76 4.94 6.46
C ASN A 78 -17.57 3.94 5.33
N GLY A 79 -17.29 2.70 5.67
CA GLY A 79 -17.08 1.63 4.69
C GLY A 79 -15.88 1.84 3.75
N ALA A 80 -14.92 2.72 4.11
CA ALA A 80 -13.77 3.00 3.27
C ALA A 80 -12.86 1.79 3.13
N VAL A 81 -12.62 1.10 4.23
CA VAL A 81 -11.75 -0.09 4.27
C VAL A 81 -12.39 -1.23 3.49
N GLU A 82 -13.67 -1.50 3.72
CA GLU A 82 -14.44 -2.54 3.02
C GLU A 82 -14.41 -2.29 1.50
N ARG A 83 -14.61 -1.05 1.07
CA ARG A 83 -14.55 -0.67 -0.36
C ARG A 83 -13.15 -0.80 -0.93
N THR A 84 -12.13 -0.55 -0.13
CA THR A 84 -10.74 -0.72 -0.53
C THR A 84 -10.42 -2.20 -0.69
N VAL A 85 -10.85 -3.05 0.26
CA VAL A 85 -10.68 -4.52 0.18
C VAL A 85 -11.38 -5.08 -1.05
N VAL A 86 -12.67 -4.80 -1.25
CA VAL A 86 -13.40 -5.32 -2.43
C VAL A 86 -12.88 -4.79 -3.77
N SER A 87 -11.97 -3.84 -3.73
CA SER A 87 -11.23 -3.36 -4.90
C SER A 87 -9.86 -4.04 -5.09
N GLY A 88 -9.60 -5.14 -4.36
CA GLY A 88 -8.41 -5.97 -4.52
C GLY A 88 -7.23 -5.59 -3.63
N VAL A 89 -7.38 -4.67 -2.68
CA VAL A 89 -6.33 -4.33 -1.71
C VAL A 89 -6.43 -5.24 -0.49
N THR A 90 -5.38 -5.98 -0.19
CA THR A 90 -5.31 -6.89 0.95
C THR A 90 -4.47 -6.35 2.10
N THR A 91 -3.59 -5.39 1.80
CA THR A 91 -2.65 -4.84 2.78
C THR A 91 -2.56 -3.32 2.67
N LEU A 92 -2.62 -2.65 3.81
CA LEU A 92 -2.49 -1.20 3.97
C LEU A 92 -1.23 -0.89 4.77
N ILE A 93 -0.41 0.03 4.28
CA ILE A 93 0.76 0.54 5.01
C ILE A 93 0.48 1.97 5.44
N SER A 94 0.63 2.21 6.73
CA SER A 94 0.43 3.55 7.28
C SER A 94 1.48 4.53 6.80
N ALA A 95 1.02 5.66 6.30
CA ALA A 95 1.85 6.85 6.10
C ALA A 95 1.70 7.86 7.24
N GLY A 96 1.20 7.40 8.38
CA GLY A 96 0.98 8.18 9.60
C GLY A 96 -0.46 8.67 9.77
N ALA A 97 -0.94 8.69 11.00
CA ALA A 97 -2.28 9.11 11.39
C ALA A 97 -2.40 10.65 11.47
N GLY A 98 -2.06 11.34 10.39
CA GLY A 98 -1.84 12.79 10.35
C GLY A 98 -3.08 13.68 10.53
N HIS A 99 -4.26 13.09 10.60
CA HIS A 99 -5.51 13.83 10.55
C HIS A 99 -6.40 13.62 11.76
N GLN A 100 -5.83 13.11 12.85
CA GLN A 100 -6.60 12.84 14.06
C GLN A 100 -6.68 14.10 14.97
N PRO A 101 -7.79 14.27 15.70
CA PRO A 101 -7.90 15.31 16.73
C PRO A 101 -6.78 15.17 17.80
N GLY A 102 -6.35 16.27 18.36
CA GLY A 102 -5.35 16.28 19.43
C GLY A 102 -3.90 16.21 19.01
N MET A 103 -3.62 16.05 17.71
CA MET A 103 -2.23 16.05 17.21
C MET A 103 -1.56 17.41 17.19
N TYR A 104 -2.31 18.48 17.25
CA TYR A 104 -1.81 19.84 17.13
C TYR A 104 -2.01 20.61 18.43
N LEU A 105 -1.00 21.32 18.87
CA LEU A 105 -1.14 22.26 19.97
C LEU A 105 -2.16 23.35 19.61
N PRO A 106 -2.95 23.82 20.58
CA PRO A 106 -3.84 24.94 20.36
C PRO A 106 -3.07 26.16 19.83
N SER A 107 -3.58 26.78 18.78
CA SER A 107 -3.00 28.01 18.26
C SER A 107 -3.45 29.19 19.13
N PRO A 108 -2.55 29.97 19.72
CA PRO A 108 -2.95 31.15 20.48
C PRO A 108 -3.59 32.24 19.61
N THR A 109 -3.37 32.21 18.30
CA THR A 109 -3.91 33.20 17.35
C THR A 109 -5.18 32.75 16.64
N LEU A 110 -5.53 31.47 16.72
CA LEU A 110 -6.73 30.89 16.07
C LEU A 110 -7.41 29.88 17.00
N PRO A 111 -7.90 30.31 18.17
CA PRO A 111 -8.37 29.38 19.22
C PRO A 111 -9.59 28.56 18.80
N ASN A 112 -10.36 29.01 17.81
CA ASN A 112 -11.62 28.38 17.38
C ASN A 112 -11.51 27.63 16.05
N VAL A 113 -10.33 27.54 15.45
CA VAL A 113 -10.15 26.79 14.21
C VAL A 113 -9.85 25.33 14.56
N GLN A 114 -10.77 24.44 14.20
CA GLN A 114 -10.53 23.00 14.37
C GLN A 114 -9.26 22.58 13.63
N ALA A 115 -8.48 21.74 14.28
CA ALA A 115 -7.17 21.27 13.80
C ALA A 115 -7.17 20.61 12.42
N GLY A 116 -8.33 20.22 11.88
CA GLY A 116 -8.49 19.58 10.59
C GLY A 116 -8.76 20.50 9.39
N SER A 117 -9.03 21.79 9.62
CA SER A 117 -9.44 22.72 8.54
C SER A 117 -8.29 23.42 7.82
N ALA A 118 -7.08 23.40 8.39
CA ALA A 118 -5.91 23.90 7.71
C ALA A 118 -5.32 22.80 6.82
N GLY A 119 -5.32 23.05 5.52
CA GLY A 119 -4.71 22.17 4.54
C GLY A 119 -3.24 21.79 4.91
N HIS A 120 -2.65 20.89 4.17
CA HIS A 120 -1.30 20.35 4.37
C HIS A 120 -0.18 21.40 4.40
N GLY A 121 -0.43 22.65 4.04
CA GLY A 121 0.47 23.76 4.22
C GLY A 121 0.42 24.21 5.68
N GLY A 122 1.16 23.53 6.54
CA GLY A 122 1.15 23.83 7.96
C GLY A 122 1.40 25.31 8.21
N ASP A 123 0.45 25.94 8.88
CA ASP A 123 0.75 27.18 9.57
C ASP A 123 1.95 26.88 10.48
N PRO A 124 3.14 27.51 10.26
CA PRO A 124 4.32 27.25 11.07
C PRO A 124 4.10 27.56 12.57
N ARG A 125 2.99 28.22 12.89
CA ARG A 125 2.55 28.50 14.26
C ARG A 125 1.84 27.31 14.93
N ARG A 126 1.55 26.21 14.19
CA ARG A 126 0.95 24.98 14.74
C ARG A 126 2.01 23.91 14.83
N ALA A 127 2.78 23.93 15.89
CA ALA A 127 3.64 22.80 16.23
C ALA A 127 2.78 21.59 16.61
N ARG A 128 3.16 20.41 16.15
CA ARG A 128 2.65 19.17 16.73
C ARG A 128 3.33 18.95 18.07
N ASP A 129 2.61 18.28 18.98
CA ASP A 129 3.18 17.79 20.20
C ASP A 129 3.84 16.43 19.96
N ALA A 130 5.16 16.33 20.15
CA ALA A 130 5.91 15.07 20.01
C ALA A 130 5.34 13.96 20.90
N ARG A 131 4.95 14.29 22.15
CA ARG A 131 4.34 13.34 23.08
C ARG A 131 2.99 12.84 22.58
N GLY A 132 2.12 13.73 22.12
CA GLY A 132 0.82 13.37 21.57
C GLY A 132 0.95 12.57 20.28
N THR A 133 1.88 12.92 19.41
CA THR A 133 2.19 12.20 18.18
C THR A 133 2.66 10.77 18.45
N LYS A 134 3.55 10.59 19.44
CA LYS A 134 4.02 9.28 19.90
C LYS A 134 2.87 8.43 20.43
N ALA A 135 2.09 8.97 21.37
CA ALA A 135 0.96 8.25 21.97
C ALA A 135 -0.07 7.82 20.92
N LEU A 136 -0.40 8.70 19.97
CA LEU A 136 -1.31 8.40 18.89
C LEU A 136 -0.78 7.28 17.97
N ALA A 137 0.49 7.33 17.59
CA ALA A 137 1.10 6.31 16.75
C ALA A 137 1.04 4.92 17.40
N ILE A 138 1.38 4.82 18.67
CA ILE A 138 1.30 3.56 19.45
C ILE A 138 -0.14 3.06 19.50
N THR A 139 -1.10 3.92 19.89
CA THR A 139 -2.51 3.56 19.98
C THR A 139 -3.07 3.11 18.63
N MET A 140 -2.72 3.80 17.54
CA MET A 140 -3.14 3.44 16.19
C MET A 140 -2.58 2.08 15.77
N THR A 141 -1.31 1.82 16.09
CA THR A 141 -0.66 0.52 15.80
C THR A 141 -1.38 -0.62 16.48
N GLU A 142 -1.72 -0.47 17.77
CA GLU A 142 -2.41 -1.50 18.52
C GLU A 142 -3.86 -1.70 18.04
N ALA A 143 -4.59 -0.62 17.77
CA ALA A 143 -5.95 -0.70 17.28
C ALA A 143 -6.03 -1.47 15.95
N TRP A 144 -5.18 -1.15 14.98
CA TRP A 144 -5.21 -1.82 13.68
C TRP A 144 -4.55 -3.20 13.67
N ARG A 145 -3.79 -3.55 14.69
CA ARG A 145 -3.28 -4.90 14.89
C ARG A 145 -4.38 -5.87 15.30
N THR A 146 -5.32 -5.39 16.11
CA THR A 146 -6.44 -6.18 16.66
C THR A 146 -7.67 -6.11 15.78
N GLU A 147 -7.97 -4.96 15.19
CA GLU A 147 -9.14 -4.74 14.34
C GLU A 147 -8.77 -4.90 12.87
N ARG A 148 -9.36 -5.87 12.20
CA ARG A 148 -9.12 -6.19 10.80
C ARG A 148 -10.43 -6.20 9.99
N PRO A 149 -11.01 -5.01 9.72
CA PRO A 149 -12.25 -4.94 8.95
C PRO A 149 -12.09 -5.65 7.60
N SER A 150 -13.05 -6.49 7.24
CA SER A 150 -13.00 -7.34 6.04
C SER A 150 -11.72 -8.18 5.90
N GLY A 151 -11.04 -8.47 7.01
CA GLY A 151 -9.80 -9.26 7.03
C GLY A 151 -8.53 -8.51 6.61
N VAL A 152 -8.60 -7.23 6.20
CA VAL A 152 -7.46 -6.46 5.72
C VAL A 152 -6.30 -6.45 6.71
N LYS A 153 -5.09 -6.52 6.20
CA LYS A 153 -3.88 -6.26 7.00
C LYS A 153 -3.60 -4.78 7.00
N CYS A 154 -3.37 -4.17 8.16
CA CYS A 154 -2.93 -2.79 8.25
C CYS A 154 -1.72 -2.66 9.16
N TYR A 155 -0.59 -2.31 8.56
CA TYR A 155 0.64 -1.99 9.29
C TYR A 155 0.61 -0.51 9.66
N ALA A 156 -0.05 -0.19 10.77
CA ALA A 156 -0.31 1.19 11.20
C ALA A 156 0.86 1.87 11.92
N GLY A 157 1.97 1.16 12.12
CA GLY A 157 3.11 1.57 12.93
C GLY A 157 3.99 2.64 12.28
N THR A 158 3.43 3.83 12.05
CA THR A 158 4.17 4.99 11.53
C THR A 158 4.00 6.19 12.45
N VAL A 159 5.12 6.79 12.85
CA VAL A 159 5.16 8.01 13.66
C VAL A 159 5.70 9.18 12.84
N PHE A 160 5.15 10.39 13.02
CA PHE A 160 5.72 11.59 12.43
C PHE A 160 6.95 12.05 13.22
N ALA A 161 8.01 12.44 12.50
CA ALA A 161 9.14 13.11 13.09
C ALA A 161 8.71 14.50 13.57
N GLU A 162 8.90 14.78 14.85
CA GLU A 162 8.61 16.07 15.48
C GLU A 162 9.82 16.53 16.29
N ASP A 163 10.00 17.85 16.39
CA ASP A 163 11.02 18.41 17.26
C ASP A 163 10.80 18.00 18.72
N GLY A 164 11.88 17.68 19.42
CA GLY A 164 11.83 17.33 20.84
C GLY A 164 11.78 15.84 21.14
N PHE A 165 11.80 14.96 20.16
CA PHE A 165 12.06 13.53 20.41
C PHE A 165 13.48 13.32 20.96
N VAL A 166 13.58 12.41 21.90
CA VAL A 166 14.84 11.91 22.45
C VAL A 166 15.03 10.44 22.10
N ARG A 167 16.24 9.91 22.28
CA ARG A 167 16.55 8.52 21.91
C ARG A 167 15.62 7.49 22.56
N ASP A 168 15.25 7.71 23.82
CA ASP A 168 14.35 6.83 24.57
C ASP A 168 12.94 6.79 23.96
N ASP A 169 12.50 7.85 23.30
CA ASP A 169 11.24 7.83 22.55
C ASP A 169 11.30 6.85 21.37
N PHE A 170 12.45 6.79 20.68
CA PHE A 170 12.63 5.83 19.57
C PHE A 170 12.68 4.39 20.07
N VAL A 171 13.34 4.15 21.22
CA VAL A 171 13.37 2.83 21.85
C VAL A 171 11.95 2.38 22.21
N ASP A 172 11.17 3.26 22.83
CA ASP A 172 9.79 2.97 23.20
C ASP A 172 8.89 2.79 21.98
N LEU A 173 9.03 3.60 20.94
CA LEU A 173 8.32 3.46 19.68
C LEU A 173 8.58 2.09 19.04
N ALA A 174 9.84 1.69 18.92
CA ALA A 174 10.22 0.39 18.36
C ALA A 174 9.66 -0.77 19.19
N ALA A 175 9.73 -0.68 20.52
CA ALA A 175 9.18 -1.70 21.43
C ALA A 175 7.65 -1.85 21.30
N ASN A 176 6.95 -0.79 20.89
CA ASN A 176 5.50 -0.77 20.66
C ASN A 176 5.10 -0.98 19.19
N GLY A 177 5.98 -1.58 18.38
CA GLY A 177 5.65 -2.01 17.03
C GLY A 177 5.64 -0.89 15.97
N ILE A 178 6.19 0.28 16.29
CA ILE A 178 6.42 1.30 15.27
C ILE A 178 7.55 0.82 14.36
N ARG A 179 7.32 0.90 13.07
CA ARG A 179 8.23 0.40 12.03
C ARG A 179 8.79 1.52 11.14
N MET A 180 8.15 2.70 11.16
CA MET A 180 8.51 3.78 10.26
C MET A 180 8.44 5.14 10.95
N LEU A 181 9.47 5.95 10.72
CA LEU A 181 9.53 7.38 11.03
C LEU A 181 9.22 8.17 9.76
N LYS A 182 8.26 9.07 9.78
CA LYS A 182 7.91 9.90 8.63
C LYS A 182 8.22 11.37 8.86
N PHE A 183 9.11 11.92 8.07
CA PHE A 183 9.33 13.36 7.98
C PHE A 183 8.26 13.98 7.10
N GLN A 184 7.29 14.65 7.69
CA GLN A 184 6.24 15.37 6.97
C GLN A 184 6.51 16.86 6.85
N ARG A 185 7.38 17.38 7.71
CA ARG A 185 7.85 18.77 7.75
C ARG A 185 9.35 18.79 8.00
N PRO A 186 10.05 19.87 7.61
CA PRO A 186 11.41 20.07 8.05
C PRO A 186 11.46 20.10 9.59
N ILE A 187 12.43 19.41 10.17
CA ILE A 187 12.80 19.58 11.57
C ILE A 187 13.49 20.94 11.71
N SER A 188 13.37 21.58 12.88
CA SER A 188 13.89 22.93 13.10
C SER A 188 15.40 23.05 12.86
N ARG A 189 16.15 21.95 13.06
CA ARG A 189 17.58 21.87 12.80
C ARG A 189 17.90 20.60 11.97
N ILE A 190 18.76 20.76 10.96
CA ILE A 190 19.21 19.63 10.12
C ILE A 190 19.92 18.56 10.96
N ALA A 191 20.73 18.97 11.96
CA ALA A 191 21.42 18.03 12.85
C ALA A 191 20.46 17.11 13.63
N ASP A 192 19.25 17.57 13.94
CA ASP A 192 18.25 16.72 14.60
C ASP A 192 17.68 15.68 13.59
N ALA A 193 17.52 16.04 12.32
CA ALA A 193 17.10 15.11 11.27
C ALA A 193 18.12 13.97 11.07
N GLU A 194 19.41 14.31 11.03
CA GLU A 194 20.52 13.33 10.94
C GLU A 194 20.54 12.42 12.18
N THR A 195 20.35 13.01 13.37
CA THR A 195 20.27 12.27 14.64
C THR A 195 19.09 11.29 14.63
N TYR A 196 17.90 11.73 14.24
CA TYR A 196 16.71 10.88 14.16
C TYR A 196 16.88 9.77 13.12
N ARG A 197 17.51 10.07 11.99
CA ARG A 197 17.87 9.05 10.99
C ARG A 197 18.78 7.98 11.57
N SER A 198 19.78 8.39 12.35
CA SER A 198 20.71 7.45 13.02
C SER A 198 19.97 6.56 14.02
N TRP A 199 19.15 7.12 14.91
CA TRP A 199 18.38 6.35 15.89
C TRP A 199 17.38 5.40 15.22
N ALA A 200 16.72 5.86 14.15
CA ALA A 200 15.83 5.00 13.37
C ALA A 200 16.56 3.80 12.78
N ALA A 201 17.76 4.02 12.20
CA ALA A 201 18.58 2.95 11.63
C ALA A 201 19.05 1.95 12.69
N GLU A 202 19.52 2.41 13.84
CA GLU A 202 19.93 1.56 14.97
C GLU A 202 18.81 0.61 15.43
N LEU A 203 17.57 1.09 15.41
CA LEU A 203 16.40 0.36 15.87
C LEU A 203 15.64 -0.35 14.76
N GLY A 204 16.15 -0.35 13.53
CA GLY A 204 15.56 -1.03 12.39
C GLY A 204 14.29 -0.38 11.83
N LEU A 205 14.00 0.87 12.21
CA LEU A 205 12.89 1.62 11.65
C LEU A 205 13.24 2.10 10.24
N LEU A 206 12.26 2.03 9.33
CA LEU A 206 12.33 2.70 8.04
C LEU A 206 12.16 4.21 8.21
N VAL A 207 12.75 4.97 7.31
CA VAL A 207 12.57 6.41 7.25
C VAL A 207 11.90 6.79 5.93
N MET A 208 10.74 7.43 6.04
CA MET A 208 10.02 8.02 4.91
C MET A 208 10.07 9.53 4.98
N THR A 209 10.19 10.20 3.85
CA THR A 209 10.05 11.66 3.77
C THR A 209 8.92 12.06 2.83
N HIS A 210 8.20 13.12 3.20
CA HIS A 210 7.27 13.79 2.32
C HIS A 210 8.05 14.54 1.23
N THR A 211 7.95 14.16 -0.03
CA THR A 211 8.81 14.67 -1.10
C THR A 211 8.14 15.73 -1.95
N GLY A 212 6.82 15.67 -2.09
CA GLY A 212 6.04 16.65 -2.83
C GLY A 212 5.61 17.84 -1.96
N ASN A 213 5.05 18.86 -2.63
CA ASN A 213 4.46 20.02 -2.02
C ASN A 213 5.45 21.07 -1.47
N ARG A 214 5.18 22.33 -1.80
CA ARG A 214 5.95 23.51 -1.30
C ARG A 214 5.93 23.70 0.22
N SER A 215 5.16 22.86 0.96
CA SER A 215 5.15 22.89 2.42
C SER A 215 6.46 22.42 3.06
N MET A 216 7.25 21.63 2.34
CA MET A 216 8.53 21.15 2.86
C MET A 216 9.67 22.15 2.65
N THR A 217 9.71 22.76 1.47
CA THR A 217 10.80 23.68 1.11
C THR A 217 10.34 24.64 0.02
N LYS A 218 10.98 25.81 -0.05
CA LYS A 218 10.61 26.86 -1.00
C LYS A 218 11.35 26.74 -2.34
N ASP A 219 12.42 25.99 -2.39
CA ASP A 219 13.30 25.89 -3.57
C ASP A 219 13.97 24.52 -3.68
N VAL A 220 14.54 24.23 -4.87
CA VAL A 220 15.17 22.96 -5.20
C VAL A 220 16.39 22.65 -4.33
N ALA A 221 17.18 23.66 -3.97
CA ALA A 221 18.38 23.46 -3.15
C ALA A 221 17.99 23.00 -1.73
N SER A 222 17.02 23.65 -1.11
CA SER A 222 16.49 23.27 0.19
C SER A 222 15.88 21.86 0.20
N ILE A 223 15.24 21.44 -0.90
CA ILE A 223 14.74 20.07 -1.04
C ILE A 223 15.92 19.08 -1.05
N ARG A 224 16.94 19.33 -1.85
CA ARG A 224 18.13 18.47 -1.94
C ARG A 224 18.85 18.35 -0.60
N ASP A 225 19.04 19.46 0.10
CA ASP A 225 19.70 19.48 1.41
C ASP A 225 18.90 18.68 2.45
N SER A 226 17.57 18.84 2.47
CA SER A 226 16.69 18.05 3.33
C SER A 226 16.75 16.56 3.01
N LEU A 227 16.72 16.18 1.73
CA LEU A 227 16.83 14.80 1.31
C LEU A 227 18.18 14.18 1.65
N ARG A 228 19.27 14.95 1.56
CA ARG A 228 20.60 14.49 1.99
C ARG A 228 20.67 14.25 3.49
N ALA A 229 20.15 15.19 4.28
CA ALA A 229 20.17 15.09 5.74
C ALA A 229 19.30 13.95 6.27
N ILE A 230 18.12 13.74 5.68
CA ILE A 230 17.19 12.68 6.06
C ILE A 230 17.66 11.32 5.56
N ASP A 231 18.30 11.25 4.37
CA ASP A 231 18.68 10.02 3.65
C ASP A 231 17.59 8.94 3.76
N PRO A 232 16.39 9.18 3.22
CA PRO A 232 15.23 8.32 3.48
C PRO A 232 15.37 6.96 2.81
N ASP A 233 14.76 5.95 3.42
CA ASP A 233 14.52 4.65 2.78
C ASP A 233 13.41 4.74 1.73
N ILE A 234 12.42 5.65 1.96
CA ILE A 234 11.27 5.86 1.06
C ILE A 234 11.07 7.36 0.82
N ALA A 235 11.14 7.77 -0.42
CA ALA A 235 10.68 9.07 -0.88
C ALA A 235 9.17 9.01 -1.10
N GLY A 236 8.40 9.42 -0.10
CA GLY A 236 6.94 9.34 -0.10
C GLY A 236 6.33 10.27 -1.14
N HIS A 237 5.35 9.78 -1.89
CA HIS A 237 4.58 10.45 -2.95
C HIS A 237 5.43 11.43 -3.80
N VAL A 238 6.47 10.91 -4.48
CA VAL A 238 7.36 11.69 -5.36
C VAL A 238 6.57 12.50 -6.41
N ASN A 239 5.46 11.95 -6.86
CA ASN A 239 4.53 12.64 -7.76
C ASN A 239 3.60 13.65 -7.02
N GLY A 240 3.82 13.87 -5.73
CA GLY A 240 3.16 14.87 -4.90
C GLY A 240 1.83 14.41 -4.29
N GLY A 241 1.47 15.02 -3.15
CA GLY A 241 0.12 15.05 -2.65
C GLY A 241 -0.69 16.06 -3.50
N PRO A 242 -1.03 17.27 -2.96
CA PRO A 242 -1.72 18.29 -3.79
C PRO A 242 -0.88 18.82 -4.95
N THR A 243 0.45 18.87 -4.78
CA THR A 243 1.39 19.34 -5.82
C THR A 243 2.70 18.54 -5.73
N PRO A 244 3.31 18.18 -6.88
CA PRO A 244 4.59 17.49 -6.90
C PRO A 244 5.74 18.42 -6.47
N ALA A 245 6.89 17.82 -6.15
CA ALA A 245 8.15 18.54 -6.09
C ALA A 245 8.52 19.10 -7.49
N PRO A 246 9.34 20.15 -7.55
CA PRO A 246 9.88 20.59 -8.83
C PRO A 246 10.59 19.45 -9.57
N ARG A 247 10.39 19.35 -10.89
CA ARG A 247 10.93 18.26 -11.70
C ARG A 247 12.43 18.05 -11.50
N GLU A 248 13.18 19.14 -11.40
CA GLU A 248 14.63 19.10 -11.17
C GLU A 248 15.00 18.41 -9.83
N ALA A 249 14.19 18.58 -8.78
CA ALA A 249 14.40 17.90 -7.51
C ALA A 249 14.03 16.40 -7.60
N VAL A 250 13.00 16.06 -8.39
CA VAL A 250 12.63 14.67 -8.69
C VAL A 250 13.75 13.98 -9.46
N ASP A 251 14.26 14.59 -10.51
CA ASP A 251 15.37 14.05 -11.31
C ASP A 251 16.62 13.86 -10.44
N TRP A 252 16.94 14.85 -9.60
CA TRP A 252 18.06 14.72 -8.67
C TRP A 252 17.89 13.53 -7.71
N LEU A 253 16.69 13.32 -7.16
CA LEU A 253 16.39 12.21 -6.27
C LEU A 253 16.55 10.85 -6.98
N ILE A 254 16.12 10.76 -8.24
CA ILE A 254 16.29 9.54 -9.04
C ILE A 254 17.79 9.28 -9.29
N ASP A 255 18.53 10.31 -9.68
CA ASP A 255 19.92 10.19 -10.12
C ASP A 255 20.91 9.98 -8.97
N HIS A 256 20.62 10.47 -7.76
CA HIS A 256 21.56 10.50 -6.63
C HIS A 256 21.04 9.84 -5.36
N GLY A 257 19.72 9.62 -5.26
CA GLY A 257 19.11 8.97 -4.10
C GLY A 257 19.08 7.46 -4.24
N ARG A 258 18.97 6.77 -3.10
CA ARG A 258 18.78 5.31 -3.03
C ARG A 258 17.38 4.93 -2.57
N ALA A 259 16.60 5.91 -2.17
CA ALA A 259 15.25 5.72 -1.65
C ALA A 259 14.34 4.98 -2.64
N ALA A 260 13.41 4.20 -2.13
CA ALA A 260 12.27 3.78 -2.91
C ALA A 260 11.45 5.00 -3.36
N LEU A 261 10.93 4.95 -4.59
CA LEU A 261 10.20 6.04 -5.24
C LEU A 261 8.71 5.72 -5.15
N GLU A 262 8.03 6.31 -4.19
CA GLU A 262 6.61 6.06 -4.02
C GLU A 262 5.77 6.98 -4.91
N LEU A 263 4.88 6.37 -5.70
CA LEU A 263 3.92 7.05 -6.55
C LEU A 263 2.51 6.82 -5.99
N VAL A 264 1.74 7.90 -5.86
CA VAL A 264 0.41 7.82 -5.26
C VAL A 264 -0.71 8.23 -6.22
N PHE A 265 -1.90 7.66 -6.00
CA PHE A 265 -3.09 7.92 -6.80
C PHE A 265 -3.44 9.41 -6.89
N ILE A 266 -3.41 10.12 -5.75
CA ILE A 266 -3.81 11.54 -5.72
C ILE A 266 -2.74 12.48 -6.30
N GLY A 267 -1.58 11.98 -6.66
CA GLY A 267 -0.45 12.77 -7.14
C GLY A 267 -0.57 13.16 -8.61
N ASN A 268 0.43 13.90 -9.09
CA ASN A 268 0.51 14.34 -10.48
C ASN A 268 0.90 13.20 -11.42
N LEU A 269 0.02 12.83 -12.33
CA LEU A 269 0.21 11.70 -13.26
C LEU A 269 1.37 11.90 -14.24
N ARG A 270 1.64 13.14 -14.68
CA ARG A 270 2.77 13.42 -15.58
C ARG A 270 4.11 13.23 -14.89
N VAL A 271 4.18 13.59 -13.61
CA VAL A 271 5.37 13.35 -12.79
C VAL A 271 5.53 11.86 -12.52
N ALA A 272 4.44 11.15 -12.21
CA ALA A 272 4.48 9.69 -12.03
C ALA A 272 5.00 8.97 -13.28
N ALA A 273 4.46 9.29 -14.46
CA ALA A 273 4.93 8.74 -15.73
C ALA A 273 6.39 9.09 -16.01
N HIS A 274 6.82 10.31 -15.64
CA HIS A 274 8.22 10.71 -15.77
C HIS A 274 9.14 9.87 -14.87
N VAL A 275 8.76 9.67 -13.60
CA VAL A 275 9.53 8.82 -12.67
C VAL A 275 9.65 7.40 -13.19
N LEU A 276 8.56 6.81 -13.70
CA LEU A 276 8.57 5.46 -14.27
C LEU A 276 9.52 5.33 -15.46
N ARG A 277 9.45 6.26 -16.41
CA ARG A 277 10.37 6.24 -17.57
C ARG A 277 11.83 6.37 -17.14
N ARG A 278 12.12 7.29 -16.23
CA ARG A 278 13.49 7.48 -15.72
C ARG A 278 13.99 6.25 -14.97
N ALA A 279 13.13 5.62 -14.16
CA ALA A 279 13.48 4.39 -13.44
C ALA A 279 13.70 3.22 -14.42
N ALA A 280 12.88 3.10 -15.46
CA ALA A 280 13.04 2.08 -16.51
C ALA A 280 14.35 2.27 -17.30
N GLU A 281 14.66 3.51 -17.72
CA GLU A 281 15.91 3.85 -18.43
C GLU A 281 17.18 3.48 -17.63
N ARG A 282 17.06 3.37 -16.31
CA ARG A 282 18.16 3.08 -15.39
C ARG A 282 18.17 1.65 -14.86
N ASP A 283 17.22 0.82 -15.28
CA ASP A 283 16.98 -0.52 -14.71
C ASP A 283 16.68 -0.48 -13.20
N GLU A 284 15.97 0.55 -12.74
CA GLU A 284 15.67 0.83 -11.34
C GLU A 284 14.16 0.71 -11.00
N LEU A 285 13.37 0.04 -11.82
CA LEU A 285 11.94 -0.18 -11.54
C LEU A 285 11.71 -0.88 -10.19
N HIS A 286 12.70 -1.63 -9.70
CA HIS A 286 12.68 -2.25 -8.37
C HIS A 286 12.58 -1.24 -7.22
N ARG A 287 12.89 0.05 -7.45
CA ARG A 287 12.72 1.13 -6.48
C ARG A 287 11.31 1.70 -6.44
N VAL A 288 10.49 1.45 -7.46
CA VAL A 288 9.15 2.04 -7.55
C VAL A 288 8.15 1.23 -6.74
N ILE A 289 7.37 1.91 -5.91
CA ILE A 289 6.23 1.37 -5.16
C ILE A 289 4.99 2.24 -5.36
N LEU A 290 3.81 1.65 -5.21
CA LEU A 290 2.55 2.34 -5.43
C LEU A 290 1.73 2.47 -4.15
N GLY A 291 1.05 3.62 -4.01
CA GLY A 291 0.14 3.91 -2.92
C GLY A 291 -1.04 4.78 -3.34
N SER A 292 -1.97 5.00 -2.44
CA SER A 292 -3.14 5.83 -2.73
C SER A 292 -3.04 7.25 -2.18
N ASP A 293 -2.45 7.44 -1.02
CA ASP A 293 -2.51 8.64 -0.18
C ASP A 293 -3.96 8.95 0.27
N LEU A 294 -4.72 7.91 0.57
CA LEU A 294 -6.11 7.98 1.02
C LEU A 294 -6.23 7.60 2.52
N PRO A 295 -7.28 8.06 3.16
CA PRO A 295 -8.23 9.11 2.82
C PRO A 295 -7.62 10.52 3.00
N GLY A 296 -6.60 10.85 2.24
CA GLY A 296 -5.90 12.12 2.30
C GLY A 296 -6.72 13.30 1.78
N GLY A 297 -6.14 14.14 0.91
CA GLY A 297 -6.77 15.38 0.46
C GLY A 297 -8.02 15.22 -0.41
N THR A 298 -8.23 14.07 -1.05
CA THR A 298 -9.29 13.86 -2.05
C THR A 298 -10.44 12.98 -1.58
N GLY A 299 -10.36 12.40 -0.40
CA GLY A 299 -11.38 11.51 0.12
C GLY A 299 -11.13 10.03 -0.16
N VAL A 300 -12.18 9.22 0.02
CA VAL A 300 -12.14 7.78 -0.23
C VAL A 300 -12.48 7.52 -1.69
N VAL A 301 -11.56 6.89 -2.41
CA VAL A 301 -11.74 6.49 -3.81
C VAL A 301 -11.57 4.99 -3.93
N PRO A 302 -12.66 4.22 -3.98
CA PRO A 302 -12.59 2.77 -4.23
C PRO A 302 -11.89 2.49 -5.56
N GLY A 303 -11.07 1.43 -5.59
CA GLY A 303 -10.33 1.06 -6.79
C GLY A 303 -9.15 1.97 -7.13
N ALA A 304 -8.72 2.85 -6.21
CA ALA A 304 -7.60 3.77 -6.44
C ALA A 304 -6.33 3.06 -6.90
N MET A 305 -5.98 1.91 -6.31
CA MET A 305 -4.78 1.16 -6.68
C MET A 305 -4.86 0.63 -8.12
N LEU A 306 -5.92 -0.06 -8.47
CA LEU A 306 -6.12 -0.53 -9.85
C LEU A 306 -6.17 0.64 -10.85
N ARG A 307 -6.85 1.72 -10.47
CA ARG A 307 -6.91 2.93 -11.31
C ARG A 307 -5.54 3.57 -11.51
N THR A 308 -4.67 3.54 -10.49
CA THR A 308 -3.29 4.00 -10.61
C THR A 308 -2.52 3.16 -11.62
N ILE A 309 -2.59 1.83 -11.51
CA ILE A 309 -1.96 0.90 -12.45
C ILE A 309 -2.45 1.18 -13.87
N GLN A 310 -3.76 1.28 -14.08
CA GLN A 310 -4.38 1.57 -15.37
C GLN A 310 -3.89 2.90 -15.97
N LEU A 311 -3.89 3.97 -15.20
CA LEU A 311 -3.43 5.28 -15.66
C LEU A 311 -1.94 5.28 -15.99
N LEU A 312 -1.12 4.60 -15.20
CA LEU A 312 0.32 4.51 -15.44
C LEU A 312 0.64 3.63 -16.65
N SER A 313 -0.09 2.56 -16.92
CA SER A 313 0.07 1.76 -18.14
C SER A 313 -0.19 2.57 -19.42
N HIS A 314 -1.12 3.52 -19.36
CA HIS A 314 -1.42 4.42 -20.51
C HIS A 314 -0.43 5.58 -20.68
N LEU A 315 0.23 5.99 -19.60
CA LEU A 315 1.09 7.17 -19.59
C LEU A 315 2.59 6.84 -19.64
N SER A 316 2.94 5.56 -19.51
CA SER A 316 4.31 5.05 -19.58
C SER A 316 4.35 3.80 -20.43
N ASP A 317 5.56 3.42 -20.88
CA ASP A 317 5.77 2.19 -21.65
C ASP A 317 6.02 0.97 -20.74
N VAL A 318 5.67 1.08 -19.45
CA VAL A 318 5.86 -0.01 -18.48
C VAL A 318 4.67 -0.97 -18.56
N PRO A 319 4.91 -2.27 -18.80
CA PRO A 319 3.87 -3.29 -18.87
C PRO A 319 3.04 -3.40 -17.59
N VAL A 320 1.79 -3.80 -17.72
CA VAL A 320 0.82 -3.90 -16.60
C VAL A 320 1.30 -4.85 -15.52
N GLU A 321 1.86 -6.01 -15.90
CA GLU A 321 2.39 -7.00 -14.96
C GLU A 321 3.51 -6.45 -14.08
N LEU A 322 4.36 -5.56 -14.60
CA LEU A 322 5.39 -4.90 -13.80
C LEU A 322 4.80 -3.84 -12.87
N LEU A 323 3.76 -3.13 -13.30
CA LEU A 323 3.01 -2.19 -12.43
C LEU A 323 2.29 -2.93 -11.29
N VAL A 324 1.78 -4.13 -11.55
CA VAL A 324 1.24 -5.02 -10.50
C VAL A 324 2.34 -5.40 -9.50
N CYS A 325 3.54 -5.76 -9.97
CA CYS A 325 4.67 -6.06 -9.07
C CYS A 325 5.03 -4.86 -8.17
N MET A 326 4.94 -3.62 -8.69
CA MET A 326 5.17 -2.41 -7.89
C MET A 326 4.10 -2.19 -6.81
N ALA A 327 2.86 -2.63 -7.06
CA ALA A 327 1.76 -2.58 -6.11
C ALA A 327 1.68 -3.80 -5.19
N THR A 328 2.61 -4.75 -5.27
CA THR A 328 2.59 -6.02 -4.52
C THR A 328 3.99 -6.32 -3.96
N GLY A 329 4.78 -7.19 -4.57
CA GLY A 329 6.06 -7.66 -4.06
C GLY A 329 7.10 -6.57 -3.85
N ASN A 330 7.19 -5.56 -4.73
CA ASN A 330 8.09 -4.42 -4.50
C ASN A 330 7.72 -3.66 -3.23
N THR A 331 6.43 -3.37 -3.03
CA THR A 331 5.95 -2.69 -1.84
C THR A 331 6.27 -3.52 -0.59
N ALA A 332 5.97 -4.81 -0.59
CA ALA A 332 6.28 -5.71 0.52
C ALA A 332 7.79 -5.71 0.85
N ARG A 333 8.64 -5.85 -0.16
CA ARG A 333 10.11 -5.84 -0.02
C ARG A 333 10.63 -4.51 0.55
N VAL A 334 10.17 -3.38 0.03
CA VAL A 334 10.59 -2.05 0.50
C VAL A 334 10.20 -1.85 1.97
N HIS A 335 9.01 -2.30 2.35
CA HIS A 335 8.54 -2.24 3.74
C HIS A 335 9.09 -3.36 4.64
N ARG A 336 9.93 -4.26 4.11
CA ARG A 336 10.55 -5.40 4.83
C ARG A 336 9.49 -6.26 5.53
N LEU A 337 8.42 -6.58 4.80
CA LEU A 337 7.28 -7.35 5.28
C LEU A 337 7.07 -8.60 4.42
N PRO A 338 6.58 -9.72 4.99
CA PRO A 338 6.24 -10.91 4.22
C PRO A 338 4.95 -10.69 3.41
N GLY A 339 4.86 -11.30 2.24
CA GLY A 339 3.71 -11.24 1.35
C GLY A 339 3.93 -10.44 0.08
N GLY A 340 2.84 -10.16 -0.64
CA GLY A 340 2.88 -9.49 -1.94
C GLY A 340 3.39 -10.35 -3.09
N LEU A 341 3.63 -11.64 -2.85
CA LEU A 341 4.14 -12.59 -3.83
C LEU A 341 3.26 -13.84 -3.90
N VAL A 342 3.16 -14.43 -5.09
CA VAL A 342 2.72 -15.82 -5.27
C VAL A 342 3.96 -16.69 -5.30
N ALA A 343 4.37 -17.15 -4.13
CA ALA A 343 5.52 -18.03 -3.95
C ALA A 343 5.28 -19.01 -2.78
N VAL A 344 5.89 -20.17 -2.84
CA VAL A 344 5.75 -21.17 -1.78
C VAL A 344 6.28 -20.62 -0.44
N GLY A 345 5.47 -20.74 0.61
CA GLY A 345 5.75 -20.24 1.95
C GLY A 345 5.22 -18.81 2.22
N GLU A 346 4.84 -18.06 1.20
CA GLU A 346 4.26 -16.72 1.37
C GLU A 346 2.80 -16.78 1.87
N PRO A 347 2.33 -15.75 2.59
CA PRO A 347 0.93 -15.63 2.97
C PRO A 347 0.00 -15.67 1.76
N ALA A 348 -1.08 -16.42 1.87
CA ALA A 348 -2.07 -16.55 0.79
C ALA A 348 -3.02 -15.34 0.79
N ASP A 349 -2.52 -14.21 0.33
CA ASP A 349 -3.26 -12.98 0.05
C ASP A 349 -3.44 -12.87 -1.47
N LEU A 350 -4.52 -13.42 -1.97
CA LEU A 350 -4.73 -13.67 -3.40
C LEU A 350 -6.00 -13.00 -3.89
N VAL A 351 -5.97 -12.52 -5.12
CA VAL A 351 -7.14 -11.93 -5.80
C VAL A 351 -7.32 -12.56 -7.18
N ALA A 352 -8.50 -13.07 -7.42
CA ALA A 352 -8.90 -13.52 -8.75
C ALA A 352 -9.53 -12.35 -9.52
N TRP A 353 -8.88 -11.92 -10.58
CA TRP A 353 -9.27 -10.78 -11.41
C TRP A 353 -9.83 -11.23 -12.74
N ASP A 354 -10.85 -10.51 -13.21
CA ASP A 354 -11.35 -10.72 -14.56
C ASP A 354 -11.95 -9.43 -15.14
N PRO A 355 -11.93 -9.24 -16.48
CA PRO A 355 -12.67 -8.16 -17.14
C PRO A 355 -14.16 -8.20 -16.78
N VAL A 356 -14.82 -7.04 -16.74
CA VAL A 356 -16.28 -7.01 -16.66
C VAL A 356 -16.94 -7.60 -17.90
N GLU A 357 -18.16 -8.14 -17.76
CA GLU A 357 -18.89 -8.80 -18.85
C GLU A 357 -18.96 -7.99 -20.15
N ALA A 358 -19.03 -6.66 -20.05
CA ALA A 358 -19.11 -5.76 -21.20
C ALA A 358 -17.77 -5.37 -21.81
N SER A 359 -16.63 -5.82 -21.27
CA SER A 359 -15.31 -5.51 -21.81
C SER A 359 -15.10 -6.20 -23.17
N GLU A 360 -14.36 -5.56 -24.06
CA GLU A 360 -13.93 -6.16 -25.32
C GLU A 360 -12.76 -7.13 -25.17
N THR A 361 -12.06 -7.08 -24.02
CA THR A 361 -10.89 -7.91 -23.72
C THR A 361 -11.27 -9.14 -22.89
N ASP A 362 -10.49 -10.21 -22.99
CA ASP A 362 -10.73 -11.47 -22.30
C ASP A 362 -9.69 -11.82 -21.22
N ASP A 363 -8.66 -10.98 -21.05
CA ASP A 363 -7.62 -11.14 -20.05
C ASP A 363 -7.52 -9.87 -19.19
N PHE A 364 -7.09 -10.04 -17.92
CA PHE A 364 -6.96 -8.93 -16.98
C PHE A 364 -5.90 -7.92 -17.43
N LEU A 365 -4.74 -8.37 -17.91
CA LEU A 365 -3.65 -7.49 -18.32
C LEU A 365 -4.07 -6.67 -19.54
N ASP A 366 -4.67 -7.30 -20.54
CA ASP A 366 -5.21 -6.64 -21.73
C ASP A 366 -6.31 -5.66 -21.34
N CYS A 367 -7.20 -6.04 -20.42
CA CYS A 367 -8.28 -5.18 -19.92
C CYS A 367 -7.75 -3.89 -19.29
N VAL A 368 -6.75 -4.00 -18.44
CA VAL A 368 -6.11 -2.86 -17.79
C VAL A 368 -5.36 -1.99 -18.81
N ALA A 369 -4.63 -2.61 -19.74
CA ALA A 369 -3.92 -1.93 -20.82
C ALA A 369 -4.87 -1.23 -21.80
N TYR A 370 -6.03 -1.81 -22.10
CA TYR A 370 -7.05 -1.21 -22.96
C TYR A 370 -7.80 -0.04 -22.29
N GLY A 371 -7.85 -0.02 -20.95
CA GLY A 371 -8.53 1.02 -20.19
C GLY A 371 -9.91 0.62 -19.69
N ASP A 372 -10.32 -0.63 -19.91
CA ASP A 372 -11.56 -1.18 -19.41
C ASP A 372 -11.49 -1.51 -17.91
N ARG A 373 -12.63 -1.92 -17.36
CA ARG A 373 -12.73 -2.26 -15.95
C ARG A 373 -12.56 -3.75 -15.74
N ALA A 374 -11.71 -4.08 -14.79
CA ALA A 374 -11.64 -5.41 -14.21
C ALA A 374 -12.08 -5.35 -12.74
N TYR A 375 -12.68 -6.42 -12.26
CA TYR A 375 -13.08 -6.53 -10.86
C TYR A 375 -12.64 -7.87 -10.25
N PRO A 376 -12.40 -7.88 -8.92
CA PRO A 376 -12.19 -9.11 -8.19
C PRO A 376 -13.44 -10.00 -8.20
N GLY A 377 -13.33 -11.21 -8.71
CA GLY A 377 -14.33 -12.25 -8.55
C GLY A 377 -14.21 -12.94 -7.18
N LEU A 378 -12.99 -12.99 -6.61
CA LEU A 378 -12.71 -13.56 -5.32
C LEU A 378 -11.49 -12.87 -4.69
N ILE A 379 -11.53 -12.67 -3.36
CA ILE A 379 -10.41 -12.15 -2.58
C ILE A 379 -10.17 -13.08 -1.38
N MET A 380 -8.92 -13.48 -1.23
CA MET A 380 -8.43 -14.28 -0.10
C MET A 380 -7.39 -13.48 0.68
N ILE A 381 -7.46 -13.50 2.01
CA ILE A 381 -6.48 -12.91 2.92
C ILE A 381 -6.11 -13.93 3.98
N ASP A 382 -4.83 -14.19 4.20
CA ASP A 382 -4.32 -15.23 5.10
C ASP A 382 -4.99 -16.60 4.87
N GLY A 383 -5.26 -16.96 3.61
CA GLY A 383 -5.92 -18.21 3.25
C GLY A 383 -7.43 -18.26 3.53
N VAL A 384 -8.03 -17.14 3.95
CA VAL A 384 -9.47 -17.03 4.17
C VAL A 384 -10.12 -16.25 3.04
N VAL A 385 -11.12 -16.83 2.39
CA VAL A 385 -11.94 -16.12 1.39
C VAL A 385 -12.78 -15.08 2.12
N VAL A 386 -12.42 -13.80 1.94
CA VAL A 386 -13.10 -12.65 2.56
C VAL A 386 -14.13 -12.03 1.62
N HIS A 387 -14.03 -12.31 0.34
CA HIS A 387 -14.96 -11.80 -0.67
C HIS A 387 -15.13 -12.80 -1.81
N HIS A 388 -16.37 -13.02 -2.25
CA HIS A 388 -16.71 -13.84 -3.42
C HIS A 388 -17.92 -13.23 -4.12
N GLY A 389 -17.67 -12.57 -5.25
CA GLY A 389 -18.65 -11.77 -5.96
C GLY A 389 -19.01 -10.48 -5.20
N ASN A 390 -19.27 -9.42 -5.92
CA ASN A 390 -19.70 -8.16 -5.32
C ASN A 390 -21.02 -7.69 -5.95
N PRO A 391 -22.15 -7.78 -5.24
CA PRO A 391 -23.44 -7.38 -5.78
C PRO A 391 -23.56 -5.87 -6.08
N LEU A 392 -22.59 -5.07 -5.61
CA LEU A 392 -22.53 -3.62 -5.82
C LEU A 392 -21.62 -3.23 -7.00
N LEU A 393 -20.92 -4.18 -7.59
CA LEU A 393 -20.05 -3.99 -8.75
C LEU A 393 -20.60 -4.78 -9.95
N LEU A 394 -20.15 -4.42 -11.14
CA LEU A 394 -20.41 -5.24 -12.33
C LEU A 394 -19.73 -6.60 -12.15
N SER A 395 -20.40 -7.65 -12.59
CA SER A 395 -19.82 -9.00 -12.51
C SER A 395 -18.65 -9.15 -13.48
N PRO A 396 -17.57 -9.83 -13.07
CA PRO A 396 -16.55 -10.27 -14.00
C PRO A 396 -17.12 -11.32 -14.96
N LYS A 397 -16.53 -11.46 -16.15
CA LYS A 397 -16.95 -12.47 -17.16
C LYS A 397 -16.91 -13.87 -16.60
N ARG A 398 -15.85 -14.19 -15.85
CA ARG A 398 -15.60 -15.51 -15.27
C ARG A 398 -15.60 -15.40 -13.74
N MET A 399 -16.76 -15.73 -13.16
CA MET A 399 -16.87 -15.80 -11.70
C MET A 399 -16.25 -17.12 -11.20
N PRO A 400 -15.33 -17.05 -10.23
CA PRO A 400 -14.81 -18.25 -9.59
C PRO A 400 -15.93 -19.10 -8.99
N THR A 401 -15.84 -20.42 -9.10
CA THR A 401 -16.75 -21.35 -8.43
C THR A 401 -16.04 -22.09 -7.30
N ILE A 402 -16.71 -22.21 -6.16
CA ILE A 402 -16.17 -22.86 -4.97
C ILE A 402 -16.86 -24.22 -4.79
N HIS A 403 -16.08 -25.30 -4.87
CA HIS A 403 -16.53 -26.67 -4.64
C HIS A 403 -15.94 -27.16 -3.32
N ARG A 404 -16.79 -27.69 -2.44
CA ARG A 404 -16.35 -28.35 -1.20
C ARG A 404 -16.45 -29.86 -1.40
N ASN A 405 -15.33 -30.54 -1.32
CA ASN A 405 -15.32 -32.00 -1.31
C ASN A 405 -15.86 -32.45 0.07
N ALA A 406 -16.84 -33.34 0.08
CA ALA A 406 -17.28 -33.95 1.34
C ALA A 406 -16.06 -34.66 1.97
N PRO A 407 -15.82 -34.52 3.29
CA PRO A 407 -14.78 -35.30 3.93
C PRO A 407 -15.06 -36.76 3.65
N ALA A 408 -14.05 -37.51 3.16
CA ALA A 408 -14.15 -38.95 3.01
C ALA A 408 -14.61 -39.48 4.37
N LEU A 409 -15.82 -40.04 4.44
CA LEU A 409 -16.28 -40.73 5.64
C LEU A 409 -15.19 -41.76 5.96
N ALA A 410 -14.50 -41.56 7.08
CA ALA A 410 -13.55 -42.55 7.56
C ALA A 410 -14.27 -43.89 7.53
N ALA A 411 -13.83 -44.82 6.69
CA ALA A 411 -14.40 -46.16 6.62
C ALA A 411 -14.31 -46.72 8.02
N GLY A 412 -15.46 -46.68 8.71
CA GLY A 412 -15.57 -47.21 10.05
C GLY A 412 -15.20 -48.68 9.99
N SER A 413 -14.13 -49.05 10.67
CA SER A 413 -13.87 -50.45 11.03
C SER A 413 -15.09 -50.93 11.83
N VAL A 414 -15.85 -51.80 11.20
CA VAL A 414 -16.87 -52.66 11.85
C VAL A 414 -16.12 -53.67 12.71
#